data_697a8912cc4e23b8874bd8a2ee8c28be
#
_entry.id   697a8912cc4e23b8874bd8a2ee8c28be
#
_cell.length_a   1.000
_cell.length_b   1.000
_cell.length_c   1.000
_cell.angle_alpha   90.00
_cell.angle_beta   90.00
_cell.angle_gamma   90.00
#
_symmetry.space_group_name_H-M   'P 1'
#
loop_
_entity.id
_entity.type
_entity.pdbx_description
1 polymer ?
#
loop_
_entity_poly.entity_id
_entity_poly.type
_entity_poly.pdbx_seq_one_letter_code
_entity_poly.pdbx_strand_id
1 'polypeptide(L)'
;MLQVSVSKDLDLIAASTAANQVHLFNLRDGRFVQVIDVSQFVEKPFTDDKVPKTNYRITQLVTTWTGYLIIAVTSLHTSLPNYLFCFDINGYLLYKRTDVRRIHTMCTSKDSKWLFCASAHNICIFTLPDLRLNTVLSSSEVQIDSICVSSDHRALLAGVHDGSILCFGLNLRWKEAEEPMPVAVDESDLSITED
;
A
#
# COMPACT_ATOMS: atom_id res chain seq x y z
N MET A 1 3.00 6.77 -16.61
CA MET A 1 2.97 5.31 -16.73
C MET A 1 1.65 4.86 -16.13
N LEU A 2 0.89 4.04 -16.81
CA LEU A 2 -0.35 3.44 -16.29
C LEU A 2 0.00 2.09 -15.64
N GLN A 3 -0.69 1.77 -14.56
CA GLN A 3 -0.52 0.50 -13.85
C GLN A 3 -1.77 -0.35 -14.04
N VAL A 4 -1.57 -1.65 -14.23
CA VAL A 4 -2.64 -2.62 -14.30
C VAL A 4 -2.31 -3.77 -13.37
N SER A 5 -3.28 -4.19 -12.57
CA SER A 5 -3.20 -5.36 -11.72
C SER A 5 -4.39 -6.28 -12.01
N VAL A 6 -4.14 -7.57 -12.06
CA VAL A 6 -5.16 -8.59 -12.36
C VAL A 6 -5.24 -9.58 -11.22
N SER A 7 -6.43 -9.78 -10.68
CA SER A 7 -6.74 -10.84 -9.73
C SER A 7 -7.67 -11.85 -10.39
N LYS A 8 -7.16 -13.05 -10.63
CA LYS A 8 -7.96 -14.15 -11.21
C LYS A 8 -8.97 -14.70 -10.20
N ASP A 9 -8.59 -14.72 -8.92
CA ASP A 9 -9.43 -15.28 -7.85
C ASP A 9 -10.65 -14.40 -7.57
N LEU A 10 -10.51 -13.09 -7.78
CA LEU A 10 -11.60 -12.11 -7.62
C LEU A 10 -12.30 -11.77 -8.96
N ASP A 11 -11.84 -12.34 -10.06
CA ASP A 11 -12.34 -12.03 -11.40
C ASP A 11 -12.28 -10.53 -11.73
N LEU A 12 -11.18 -9.87 -11.31
CA LEU A 12 -11.04 -8.41 -11.28
C LEU A 12 -9.79 -7.92 -12.01
N ILE A 13 -9.96 -6.85 -12.78
CA ILE A 13 -8.88 -6.03 -13.33
C ILE A 13 -8.95 -4.66 -12.68
N ALA A 14 -7.83 -4.17 -12.16
CA ALA A 14 -7.68 -2.81 -11.68
C ALA A 14 -6.70 -2.06 -12.57
N ALA A 15 -7.10 -0.90 -13.10
CA ALA A 15 -6.27 -0.09 -13.99
C ALA A 15 -6.21 1.36 -13.51
N SER A 16 -5.00 1.89 -13.30
CA SER A 16 -4.81 3.30 -12.94
C SER A 16 -4.87 4.21 -14.17
N THR A 17 -5.34 5.44 -13.97
CA THR A 17 -5.40 6.49 -14.99
C THR A 17 -4.45 7.64 -14.67
N ALA A 18 -4.19 8.49 -15.65
CA ALA A 18 -3.41 9.72 -15.47
C ALA A 18 -4.11 10.75 -14.55
N ALA A 19 -5.42 10.62 -14.36
CA ALA A 19 -6.22 11.46 -13.46
C ALA A 19 -6.19 10.99 -11.99
N ASN A 20 -5.30 10.07 -11.62
CA ASN A 20 -5.22 9.45 -10.29
C ASN A 20 -6.50 8.70 -9.87
N GLN A 21 -7.16 8.11 -10.83
CA GLN A 21 -8.29 7.22 -10.62
C GLN A 21 -7.88 5.78 -10.86
N VAL A 22 -8.51 4.85 -10.17
CA VAL A 22 -8.40 3.42 -10.44
C VAL A 22 -9.77 2.92 -10.91
N HIS A 23 -9.79 2.40 -12.12
CA HIS A 23 -10.97 1.79 -12.73
C HIS A 23 -10.93 0.29 -12.50
N LEU A 24 -12.02 -0.26 -12.01
CA LEU A 24 -12.20 -1.69 -11.80
C LEU A 24 -13.11 -2.28 -12.88
N PHE A 25 -12.67 -3.40 -13.44
CA PHE A 25 -13.39 -4.14 -14.47
C PHE A 25 -13.50 -5.60 -14.08
N ASN A 26 -14.57 -6.26 -14.49
CA ASN A 26 -14.67 -7.71 -14.41
C ASN A 26 -13.70 -8.35 -15.43
N LEU A 27 -12.97 -9.36 -15.03
CA LEU A 27 -11.95 -10.01 -15.87
C LEU A 27 -12.56 -10.84 -17.00
N ARG A 28 -13.74 -11.46 -16.80
CA ARG A 28 -14.33 -12.39 -17.76
C ARG A 28 -15.00 -11.68 -18.93
N ASP A 29 -15.75 -10.64 -18.62
CA ASP A 29 -16.59 -9.96 -19.63
C ASP A 29 -16.16 -8.52 -19.92
N GLY A 30 -15.14 -8.01 -19.23
CA GLY A 30 -14.60 -6.67 -19.41
C GLY A 30 -15.54 -5.57 -18.94
N ARG A 31 -16.62 -5.89 -18.24
CA ARG A 31 -17.57 -4.87 -17.77
C ARG A 31 -16.93 -3.97 -16.73
N PHE A 32 -17.22 -2.70 -16.87
CA PHE A 32 -16.88 -1.71 -15.87
C PHE A 32 -17.64 -1.99 -14.57
N VAL A 33 -16.92 -2.00 -13.45
CA VAL A 33 -17.48 -2.23 -12.11
C VAL A 33 -17.63 -0.90 -11.38
N GLN A 34 -16.52 -0.18 -11.19
CA GLN A 34 -16.50 1.10 -10.49
C GLN A 34 -15.22 1.88 -10.70
N VAL A 35 -15.20 3.12 -10.21
CA VAL A 35 -14.01 3.97 -10.15
C VAL A 35 -13.71 4.38 -8.71
N ILE A 36 -12.43 4.35 -8.34
CA ILE A 36 -11.91 4.89 -7.09
C ILE A 36 -11.10 6.13 -7.42
N ASP A 37 -11.57 7.30 -6.99
CA ASP A 37 -10.83 8.56 -7.14
C ASP A 37 -9.88 8.74 -5.95
N VAL A 38 -8.62 8.38 -6.15
CA VAL A 38 -7.58 8.42 -5.12
C VAL A 38 -7.23 9.86 -4.72
N SER A 39 -7.52 10.85 -5.57
CA SER A 39 -7.26 12.26 -5.30
C SER A 39 -8.06 12.82 -4.12
N GLN A 40 -9.15 12.16 -3.73
CA GLN A 40 -9.98 12.55 -2.59
C GLN A 40 -9.32 12.24 -1.24
N PHE A 41 -8.36 11.30 -1.21
CA PHE A 41 -7.73 10.80 0.00
C PHE A 41 -6.34 11.39 0.26
N VAL A 42 -5.79 12.14 -0.69
CA VAL A 42 -4.54 12.89 -0.49
C VAL A 42 -4.83 14.23 0.18
N GLU A 43 -3.96 14.61 1.11
CA GLU A 43 -4.10 15.90 1.80
C GLU A 43 -3.85 17.05 0.81
N LYS A 44 -4.75 18.02 0.83
CA LYS A 44 -4.53 19.27 0.12
C LYS A 44 -3.49 20.08 0.89
N PRO A 45 -2.46 20.63 0.24
CA PRO A 45 -1.55 21.53 0.91
C PRO A 45 -2.35 22.74 1.45
N PHE A 46 -2.02 23.20 2.65
CA PHE A 46 -2.75 24.22 3.42
C PHE A 46 -2.80 25.62 2.76
N THR A 47 -2.11 25.82 1.68
CA THR A 47 -1.99 27.12 1.01
C THR A 47 -2.29 27.01 -0.47
N ASP A 48 -3.35 27.70 -0.85
CA ASP A 48 -3.80 27.98 -2.20
C ASP A 48 -4.70 26.94 -2.88
N ASP A 49 -5.93 27.40 -3.16
CA ASP A 49 -6.89 26.76 -4.07
C ASP A 49 -6.36 26.59 -5.51
N LYS A 50 -5.12 27.05 -5.76
CA LYS A 50 -4.44 27.05 -7.05
C LYS A 50 -3.48 25.88 -7.26
N VAL A 51 -3.25 25.02 -6.24
CA VAL A 51 -2.36 23.86 -6.44
C VAL A 51 -3.13 22.81 -7.24
N PRO A 52 -2.71 22.54 -8.48
CA PRO A 52 -3.44 21.61 -9.33
C PRO A 52 -3.45 20.20 -8.73
N LYS A 53 -4.58 19.49 -8.86
CA LYS A 53 -4.76 18.08 -8.46
C LYS A 53 -3.71 17.12 -9.05
N THR A 54 -2.82 17.62 -9.92
CA THR A 54 -1.78 16.92 -10.66
C THR A 54 -0.48 16.70 -9.88
N ASN A 55 -0.39 17.14 -8.61
CA ASN A 55 0.85 17.04 -7.82
C ASN A 55 1.14 15.61 -7.32
N TYR A 56 0.26 14.68 -7.56
CA TYR A 56 0.38 13.28 -7.17
C TYR A 56 0.23 12.36 -8.38
N ARG A 57 0.84 11.19 -8.29
CA ARG A 57 0.74 10.16 -9.31
C ARG A 57 0.67 8.79 -8.68
N ILE A 58 -0.26 7.96 -9.15
CA ILE A 58 -0.26 6.53 -8.85
C ILE A 58 0.96 5.90 -9.53
N THR A 59 1.86 5.33 -8.74
CA THR A 59 3.10 4.72 -9.23
C THR A 59 3.02 3.20 -9.23
N GLN A 60 2.27 2.62 -8.29
CA GLN A 60 2.09 1.18 -8.19
C GLN A 60 0.66 0.84 -7.78
N LEU A 61 0.18 -0.29 -8.27
CA LEU A 61 -1.15 -0.82 -8.03
C LEU A 61 -1.06 -2.35 -7.92
N VAL A 62 -1.54 -2.91 -6.83
CA VAL A 62 -1.56 -4.36 -6.60
C VAL A 62 -2.92 -4.76 -6.02
N THR A 63 -3.52 -5.80 -6.58
CA THR A 63 -4.70 -6.46 -6.03
C THR A 63 -4.29 -7.74 -5.29
N THR A 64 -4.84 -7.96 -4.11
CA THR A 64 -4.64 -9.19 -3.35
C THR A 64 -5.76 -10.18 -3.65
N TRP A 65 -5.54 -11.47 -3.40
CA TRP A 65 -6.59 -12.47 -3.57
C TRP A 65 -7.69 -12.38 -2.50
N THR A 66 -7.41 -11.75 -1.35
CA THR A 66 -8.37 -11.53 -0.26
C THR A 66 -9.28 -10.32 -0.48
N GLY A 67 -9.12 -9.59 -1.58
CA GLY A 67 -9.99 -8.45 -1.92
C GLY A 67 -9.46 -7.09 -1.48
N TYR A 68 -8.16 -6.96 -1.19
CA TYR A 68 -7.57 -5.65 -0.97
C TYR A 68 -6.97 -5.09 -2.25
N LEU A 69 -7.10 -3.79 -2.42
CA LEU A 69 -6.48 -3.01 -3.46
C LEU A 69 -5.45 -2.07 -2.82
N ILE A 70 -4.19 -2.31 -3.11
CA ILE A 70 -3.08 -1.52 -2.57
C ILE A 70 -2.60 -0.54 -3.62
N ILE A 71 -2.56 0.74 -3.27
CA ILE A 71 -2.20 1.83 -4.18
C ILE A 71 -1.07 2.65 -3.56
N ALA A 72 0.07 2.72 -4.26
CA ALA A 72 1.14 3.63 -3.93
C ALA A 72 1.02 4.91 -4.77
N VAL A 73 1.03 6.04 -4.08
CA VAL A 73 0.94 7.36 -4.67
C VAL A 73 2.18 8.16 -4.33
N THR A 74 2.86 8.65 -5.35
CA THR A 74 4.05 9.45 -5.20
C THR A 74 3.73 10.92 -5.45
N SER A 75 4.23 11.79 -4.59
CA SER A 75 4.22 13.22 -4.82
C SER A 75 5.21 13.62 -5.91
N LEU A 76 4.84 14.59 -6.72
CA LEU A 76 5.72 15.23 -7.69
C LEU A 76 6.57 16.35 -7.06
N HIS A 77 6.26 16.73 -5.82
CA HIS A 77 6.98 17.73 -5.03
C HIS A 77 7.62 17.09 -3.81
N THR A 78 8.87 17.44 -3.53
CA THR A 78 9.64 16.89 -2.41
C THR A 78 9.10 17.28 -1.03
N SER A 79 8.36 18.39 -0.96
CA SER A 79 7.73 18.90 0.27
C SER A 79 6.43 18.17 0.66
N LEU A 80 5.86 17.38 -0.26
CA LEU A 80 4.60 16.68 -0.02
C LEU A 80 4.86 15.20 0.27
N PRO A 81 4.08 14.57 1.17
CA PRO A 81 4.27 13.16 1.50
C PRO A 81 3.89 12.25 0.33
N ASN A 82 4.50 11.08 0.29
CA ASN A 82 4.00 9.96 -0.50
C ASN A 82 2.96 9.20 0.32
N TYR A 83 2.10 8.47 -0.37
CA TYR A 83 1.02 7.71 0.27
C TYR A 83 1.05 6.25 -0.12
N LEU A 84 0.66 5.42 0.83
CA LEU A 84 0.30 4.04 0.62
C LEU A 84 -1.13 3.85 1.15
N PHE A 85 -2.02 3.41 0.28
CA PHE A 85 -3.42 3.19 0.58
C PHE A 85 -3.76 1.72 0.49
N CYS A 86 -4.64 1.27 1.38
CA CYS A 86 -5.31 -0.02 1.31
C CYS A 86 -6.81 0.22 1.22
N PHE A 87 -7.42 -0.18 0.12
CA PHE A 87 -8.86 -0.17 -0.09
C PHE A 87 -9.40 -1.58 -0.10
N ASP A 88 -10.68 -1.73 0.19
CA ASP A 88 -11.41 -2.95 -0.18
C ASP A 88 -11.83 -2.90 -1.66
N ILE A 89 -12.37 -4.02 -2.17
CA ILE A 89 -12.84 -4.12 -3.56
C ILE A 89 -14.06 -3.23 -3.84
N ASN A 90 -14.75 -2.75 -2.81
CA ASN A 90 -15.89 -1.83 -2.95
C ASN A 90 -15.45 -0.36 -2.98
N GLY A 91 -14.14 -0.10 -2.88
CA GLY A 91 -13.56 1.24 -2.92
C GLY A 91 -13.57 1.98 -1.59
N TYR A 92 -13.85 1.31 -0.48
CA TYR A 92 -13.73 1.92 0.84
C TYR A 92 -12.27 1.93 1.28
N LEU A 93 -11.80 3.11 1.71
CA LEU A 93 -10.47 3.25 2.28
C LEU A 93 -10.43 2.57 3.65
N LEU A 94 -9.61 1.54 3.79
CA LEU A 94 -9.39 0.83 5.04
C LEU A 94 -8.25 1.45 5.84
N TYR A 95 -7.10 1.63 5.19
CA TYR A 95 -5.89 2.15 5.83
C TYR A 95 -5.14 3.11 4.91
N LYS A 96 -4.50 4.11 5.53
CA LYS A 96 -3.66 5.11 4.88
C LYS A 96 -2.35 5.24 5.64
N ARG A 97 -1.25 5.32 4.90
CA ARG A 97 0.07 5.57 5.45
C ARG A 97 0.79 6.68 4.66
N THR A 98 1.44 7.61 5.37
CA THR A 98 2.12 8.78 4.78
C THR A 98 3.63 8.78 4.99
N ASP A 99 4.16 8.01 5.93
CA ASP A 99 5.58 7.89 6.25
C ASP A 99 6.31 6.89 5.34
N VAL A 100 5.96 6.90 4.05
CA VAL A 100 6.56 6.01 3.06
C VAL A 100 7.46 6.76 2.10
N ARG A 101 8.59 6.14 1.75
CA ARG A 101 9.45 6.64 0.66
C ARG A 101 8.76 6.39 -0.68
N ARG A 102 9.31 7.02 -1.73
CA ARG A 102 8.86 6.74 -3.09
C ARG A 102 8.98 5.25 -3.41
N ILE A 103 7.86 4.62 -3.69
CA ILE A 103 7.77 3.19 -4.01
C ILE A 103 7.92 3.02 -5.52
N HIS A 104 8.88 2.20 -5.95
CA HIS A 104 9.13 1.88 -7.35
C HIS A 104 8.44 0.59 -7.80
N THR A 105 8.37 -0.38 -6.90
CA THR A 105 7.72 -1.67 -7.19
C THR A 105 7.13 -2.25 -5.92
N MET A 106 6.05 -3.02 -6.08
CA MET A 106 5.35 -3.70 -4.98
C MET A 106 4.97 -5.11 -5.39
N CYS A 107 4.99 -6.02 -4.43
CA CYS A 107 4.33 -7.32 -4.54
C CYS A 107 3.73 -7.75 -3.21
N THR A 108 2.80 -8.69 -3.25
CA THR A 108 2.17 -9.27 -2.06
C THR A 108 2.54 -10.74 -1.91
N SER A 109 2.53 -11.23 -0.68
CA SER A 109 2.59 -12.66 -0.43
C SER A 109 1.32 -13.34 -0.97
N LYS A 110 1.43 -14.62 -1.32
CA LYS A 110 0.30 -15.41 -1.83
C LYS A 110 -0.84 -15.53 -0.83
N ASP A 111 -0.55 -15.49 0.47
CA ASP A 111 -1.56 -15.50 1.54
C ASP A 111 -2.15 -14.12 1.83
N SER A 112 -1.75 -13.08 1.10
CA SER A 112 -2.15 -11.67 1.28
C SER A 112 -1.96 -11.10 2.68
N LYS A 113 -1.05 -11.67 3.46
CA LYS A 113 -0.72 -11.15 4.80
C LYS A 113 0.39 -10.11 4.76
N TRP A 114 1.23 -10.14 3.72
CA TRP A 114 2.40 -9.32 3.61
C TRP A 114 2.42 -8.52 2.31
N LEU A 115 2.82 -7.27 2.44
CA LEU A 115 3.10 -6.37 1.33
C LEU A 115 4.58 -6.00 1.35
N PHE A 116 5.25 -6.18 0.23
CA PHE A 116 6.63 -5.81 0.00
C PHE A 116 6.66 -4.58 -0.90
N CYS A 117 7.30 -3.52 -0.42
CA CYS A 117 7.43 -2.26 -1.15
C CYS A 117 8.90 -1.90 -1.29
N ALA A 118 9.40 -1.85 -2.52
CA ALA A 118 10.76 -1.41 -2.78
C ALA A 118 10.80 0.08 -3.10
N SER A 119 11.70 0.77 -2.41
CA SER A 119 12.24 2.08 -2.75
C SER A 119 13.63 1.92 -3.34
N ALA A 120 14.35 3.03 -3.64
CA ALA A 120 15.63 2.95 -4.33
C ALA A 120 16.61 1.89 -3.75
N HIS A 121 16.79 1.87 -2.41
CA HIS A 121 17.79 1.00 -1.74
C HIS A 121 17.20 0.16 -0.61
N ASN A 122 15.88 0.22 -0.39
CA ASN A 122 15.25 -0.45 0.74
C ASN A 122 14.00 -1.18 0.29
N ILE A 123 13.73 -2.31 0.93
CA ILE A 123 12.47 -3.03 0.81
C ILE A 123 11.80 -2.97 2.19
N CYS A 124 10.67 -2.28 2.25
CA CYS A 124 9.81 -2.24 3.43
C CYS A 124 8.80 -3.39 3.35
N ILE A 125 8.66 -4.12 4.45
CA ILE A 125 7.69 -5.20 4.57
C ILE A 125 6.60 -4.76 5.53
N PHE A 126 5.37 -4.71 5.03
CA PHE A 126 4.19 -4.31 5.80
C PHE A 126 3.24 -5.49 6.00
N THR A 127 2.50 -5.46 7.09
CA THR A 127 1.34 -6.34 7.29
C THR A 127 0.13 -5.81 6.53
N LEU A 128 -0.75 -6.69 6.09
CA LEU A 128 -2.03 -6.35 5.49
C LEU A 128 -3.18 -6.82 6.38
N PRO A 129 -4.29 -6.07 6.42
CA PRO A 129 -4.57 -4.83 5.66
C PRO A 129 -4.04 -3.55 6.32
N ASP A 130 -3.59 -3.58 7.56
CA ASP A 130 -3.34 -2.44 8.45
C ASP A 130 -2.10 -1.61 8.09
N LEU A 131 -1.32 -2.03 7.10
CA LEU A 131 -0.11 -1.37 6.60
C LEU A 131 0.92 -1.08 7.71
N ARG A 132 1.01 -1.91 8.76
CA ARG A 132 2.03 -1.77 9.80
C ARG A 132 3.38 -2.21 9.25
N LEU A 133 4.41 -1.41 9.50
CA LEU A 133 5.77 -1.75 9.14
C LEU A 133 6.27 -2.88 10.04
N ASN A 134 6.59 -4.01 9.45
CA ASN A 134 7.18 -5.15 10.16
C ASN A 134 8.70 -5.07 10.19
N THR A 135 9.32 -4.91 9.01
CA THR A 135 10.78 -4.83 8.89
C THR A 135 11.21 -4.09 7.63
N VAL A 136 12.47 -3.69 7.62
CA VAL A 136 13.11 -3.06 6.46
C VAL A 136 14.35 -3.87 6.10
N LEU A 137 14.43 -4.32 4.86
CA LEU A 137 15.62 -4.90 4.28
C LEU A 137 16.34 -3.79 3.51
N SER A 138 17.60 -3.57 3.79
CA SER A 138 18.42 -2.54 3.16
C SER A 138 19.47 -3.19 2.27
N SER A 139 19.61 -2.66 1.06
CA SER A 139 20.73 -2.92 0.17
C SER A 139 21.53 -1.62 0.08
N SER A 140 22.74 -1.62 0.63
CA SER A 140 23.49 -0.39 0.88
C SER A 140 23.96 0.36 -0.37
N GLU A 141 24.01 -0.29 -1.54
CA GLU A 141 24.73 0.30 -2.69
C GLU A 141 24.02 0.21 -4.03
N VAL A 142 22.96 -0.58 -4.15
CA VAL A 142 22.35 -0.88 -5.46
C VAL A 142 20.89 -0.50 -5.52
N GLN A 143 20.47 0.07 -6.65
CA GLN A 143 19.08 0.44 -6.89
C GLN A 143 18.25 -0.79 -7.22
N ILE A 144 17.13 -0.96 -6.52
CA ILE A 144 16.19 -2.05 -6.72
C ILE A 144 15.14 -1.63 -7.74
N ASP A 145 15.02 -2.36 -8.83
CA ASP A 145 14.09 -2.08 -9.93
C ASP A 145 12.83 -2.96 -9.91
N SER A 146 12.95 -4.18 -9.41
CA SER A 146 11.84 -5.15 -9.33
C SER A 146 11.95 -6.05 -8.12
N ILE A 147 10.81 -6.54 -7.62
CA ILE A 147 10.76 -7.50 -6.53
C ILE A 147 9.70 -8.56 -6.81
N CYS A 148 9.96 -9.77 -6.36
CA CYS A 148 8.98 -10.84 -6.28
C CYS A 148 9.24 -11.73 -5.06
N VAL A 149 8.18 -12.30 -4.49
CA VAL A 149 8.27 -13.23 -3.37
C VAL A 149 8.04 -14.65 -3.85
N SER A 150 8.78 -15.62 -3.30
CA SER A 150 8.60 -17.02 -3.58
C SER A 150 7.23 -17.54 -3.10
N SER A 151 6.68 -18.53 -3.75
CA SER A 151 5.35 -19.08 -3.43
C SER A 151 5.28 -19.71 -2.04
N ASP A 152 6.40 -20.13 -1.47
CA ASP A 152 6.55 -20.67 -0.12
C ASP A 152 6.83 -19.59 0.95
N HIS A 153 6.89 -18.32 0.54
CA HIS A 153 7.16 -17.14 1.37
C HIS A 153 8.53 -17.16 2.10
N ARG A 154 9.47 -17.99 1.64
CA ARG A 154 10.79 -18.12 2.29
C ARG A 154 11.86 -17.24 1.67
N ALA A 155 11.65 -16.78 0.46
CA ALA A 155 12.60 -15.94 -0.25
C ALA A 155 11.93 -14.75 -0.93
N LEU A 156 12.62 -13.61 -0.91
CA LEU A 156 12.32 -12.44 -1.71
C LEU A 156 13.46 -12.24 -2.69
N LEU A 157 13.13 -12.16 -3.96
CA LEU A 157 14.07 -11.84 -5.03
C LEU A 157 13.92 -10.38 -5.40
N ALA A 158 15.03 -9.68 -5.54
CA ALA A 158 15.09 -8.31 -6.00
C ALA A 158 16.02 -8.21 -7.22
N GLY A 159 15.46 -7.77 -8.33
CA GLY A 159 16.23 -7.39 -9.52
C GLY A 159 16.80 -6.00 -9.34
N VAL A 160 18.06 -5.84 -9.64
CA VAL A 160 18.86 -4.66 -9.40
C VAL A 160 19.23 -3.99 -10.73
N HIS A 161 19.46 -2.68 -10.69
CA HIS A 161 19.73 -1.86 -11.88
C HIS A 161 20.98 -2.30 -12.67
N ASP A 162 21.95 -2.92 -12.02
CA ASP A 162 23.16 -3.46 -12.66
C ASP A 162 22.93 -4.84 -13.35
N GLY A 163 21.72 -5.36 -13.31
CA GLY A 163 21.33 -6.66 -13.87
C GLY A 163 21.52 -7.83 -12.91
N SER A 164 22.01 -7.62 -11.70
CA SER A 164 22.13 -8.65 -10.69
C SER A 164 20.80 -8.96 -10.00
N ILE A 165 20.73 -10.10 -9.32
CA ILE A 165 19.57 -10.50 -8.51
C ILE A 165 20.04 -10.71 -7.08
N LEU A 166 19.41 -10.00 -6.15
CA LEU A 166 19.58 -10.22 -4.73
C LEU A 166 18.52 -11.19 -4.24
N CYS A 167 18.93 -12.11 -3.37
CA CYS A 167 18.02 -13.06 -2.71
C CYS A 167 18.06 -12.82 -1.20
N PHE A 168 16.91 -12.49 -0.63
CA PHE A 168 16.73 -12.31 0.81
C PHE A 168 15.98 -13.52 1.37
N GLY A 169 16.56 -14.20 2.36
CA GLY A 169 15.83 -15.19 3.15
C GLY A 169 14.79 -14.50 4.03
N LEU A 170 13.55 -14.93 3.95
CA LEU A 170 12.45 -14.37 4.74
C LEU A 170 12.17 -15.25 5.96
N ASN A 171 12.13 -14.64 7.13
CA ASN A 171 11.64 -15.26 8.36
C ASN A 171 10.49 -14.41 8.90
N LEU A 172 9.38 -14.43 8.17
CA LEU A 172 8.20 -13.63 8.48
C LEU A 172 7.41 -14.31 9.60
N ARG A 173 7.42 -13.68 10.77
CA ARG A 173 6.56 -14.08 11.89
C ARG A 173 5.45 -13.06 11.99
N TRP A 174 4.21 -13.54 11.96
CA TRP A 174 3.05 -12.73 12.31
C TRP A 174 3.18 -12.37 13.79
N LYS A 175 3.41 -11.10 14.10
CA LYS A 175 3.21 -10.62 15.47
C LYS A 175 1.72 -10.42 15.61
N GLU A 176 1.07 -11.27 16.40
CA GLU A 176 -0.29 -10.98 16.85
C GLU A 176 -0.30 -9.55 17.39
N ALA A 177 -1.28 -8.76 16.98
CA ALA A 177 -1.44 -7.42 17.51
C ALA A 177 -1.51 -7.58 19.05
N GLU A 178 -0.58 -6.95 19.77
CA GLU A 178 -0.78 -6.75 21.21
C GLU A 178 -2.16 -6.10 21.31
N GLU A 179 -3.08 -6.78 21.98
CA GLU A 179 -4.42 -6.24 22.25
C GLU A 179 -4.19 -4.84 22.84
N PRO A 180 -4.87 -3.80 22.33
CA PRO A 180 -4.75 -2.48 22.93
C PRO A 180 -5.07 -2.65 24.41
N MET A 181 -4.10 -2.34 25.27
CA MET A 181 -4.31 -2.38 26.72
C MET A 181 -5.64 -1.68 26.99
N PRO A 182 -6.56 -2.30 27.72
CA PRO A 182 -7.81 -1.64 28.07
C PRO A 182 -7.45 -0.30 28.71
N VAL A 183 -7.92 0.78 28.10
CA VAL A 183 -7.79 2.12 28.68
C VAL A 183 -8.45 2.01 30.03
N ALA A 184 -7.67 2.12 31.10
CA ALA A 184 -8.21 2.19 32.46
C ALA A 184 -9.16 3.38 32.46
N VAL A 185 -10.45 3.10 32.49
CA VAL A 185 -11.46 4.12 32.72
C VAL A 185 -11.29 4.51 34.18
N ASP A 186 -10.81 5.72 34.40
CA ASP A 186 -10.67 6.27 35.74
C ASP A 186 -12.07 6.41 36.32
N GLU A 187 -12.41 5.57 37.33
CA GLU A 187 -13.72 5.56 37.98
C GLU A 187 -14.01 6.83 38.80
N SER A 188 -13.13 7.85 38.72
CA SER A 188 -13.28 9.10 39.47
C SER A 188 -14.33 10.08 38.92
N ASP A 189 -14.89 9.84 37.74
CA ASP A 189 -15.87 10.76 37.11
C ASP A 189 -17.36 10.35 37.30
N LEU A 190 -17.64 9.35 38.12
CA LEU A 190 -19.02 8.97 38.48
C LEU A 190 -19.43 9.55 39.85
N SER A 191 -19.26 10.83 40.05
CA SER A 191 -19.97 11.55 41.12
C SER A 191 -21.35 11.97 40.61
N ILE A 192 -22.32 11.09 40.81
CA ILE A 192 -23.74 11.44 40.69
C ILE A 192 -24.04 12.36 41.86
N THR A 193 -24.27 13.61 41.59
CA THR A 193 -24.94 14.52 42.53
C THR A 193 -26.43 14.19 42.47
N GLU A 194 -26.92 13.49 43.50
CA GLU A 194 -28.34 13.48 43.83
C GLU A 194 -28.66 14.83 44.52
N ASP A 195 -29.54 15.59 43.90
CA ASP A 195 -30.43 16.59 44.52
C ASP A 195 -31.78 16.57 43.81
#